data_1c2a1868f5f2cd580cd234265df63b2e
#
_entry.id   1c2a1868f5f2cd580cd234265df63b2e
#
_cell.length_a   1.000
_cell.length_b   1.000
_cell.length_c   1.000
_cell.angle_alpha   90.00
_cell.angle_beta   90.00
_cell.angle_gamma   90.00
#
_symmetry.space_group_name_H-M   'P 1'
#
loop_
_entity.id
_entity.type
_entity.pdbx_description
1 polymer ?
#
loop_
_entity_poly.entity_id
_entity_poly.type
_entity_poly.pdbx_seq_one_letter_code
_entity_poly.pdbx_strand_id
1 'polypeptide(L)'
;MEYELNPRTRIGHVHLTVANLERALKFYRDLMGFQVTARFGKDAVFLSSGNYHHHIGLNTWAGENATPAPQGHTGLYHYAILYPSREDLAKAFKRIWEANYPIEGASDHGVSESVYIKDPDGNMIELYYDKLVEQWPRDEDGNLIMV
;
A
#
# COMPACT_ATOMS: atom_id res chain seq x y z
N MET A 1 33.90 -2.82 12.05
CA MET A 1 32.60 -2.38 12.61
C MET A 1 31.52 -2.66 11.57
N GLU A 2 30.56 -3.46 11.89
CA GLU A 2 29.46 -3.71 10.97
C GLU A 2 28.57 -2.49 10.85
N TYR A 3 28.11 -2.19 9.65
CA TYR A 3 27.18 -1.10 9.42
C TYR A 3 25.76 -1.58 9.75
N GLU A 4 25.09 -0.84 10.61
CA GLU A 4 23.67 -1.02 10.89
C GLU A 4 22.87 0.20 10.43
N LEU A 5 21.72 -0.06 9.80
CA LEU A 5 20.84 1.00 9.37
C LEU A 5 20.24 1.74 10.57
N ASN A 6 20.16 3.06 10.49
CA ASN A 6 19.50 3.84 11.54
C ASN A 6 18.06 3.31 11.72
N PRO A 7 17.66 2.94 12.95
CA PRO A 7 16.34 2.33 13.19
C PRO A 7 15.14 3.24 12.86
N ARG A 8 15.36 4.53 12.65
CA ARG A 8 14.32 5.45 12.18
C ARG A 8 14.23 5.55 10.65
N THR A 9 15.14 4.91 9.93
CA THR A 9 15.06 4.80 8.47
C THR A 9 13.86 3.96 8.11
N ARG A 10 13.12 4.37 7.09
CA ARG A 10 11.90 3.69 6.65
C ARG A 10 11.71 3.82 5.15
N ILE A 11 10.88 2.95 4.60
CA ILE A 11 10.42 3.08 3.22
C ILE A 11 9.48 4.29 3.18
N GLY A 12 9.79 5.28 2.34
CA GLY A 12 9.08 6.56 2.34
C GLY A 12 7.90 6.63 1.39
N HIS A 13 8.04 6.06 0.20
CA HIS A 13 6.98 6.10 -0.81
C HIS A 13 7.11 4.93 -1.79
N VAL A 14 6.02 4.69 -2.52
CA VAL A 14 5.99 3.81 -3.69
C VAL A 14 5.64 4.65 -4.91
N HIS A 15 6.29 4.40 -6.04
CA HIS A 15 6.01 5.09 -7.30
C HIS A 15 5.62 4.04 -8.34
N LEU A 16 4.40 4.17 -8.86
CA LEU A 16 3.79 3.20 -9.76
C LEU A 16 3.62 3.77 -11.15
N THR A 17 3.92 2.97 -12.16
CA THR A 17 3.54 3.26 -13.53
C THR A 17 2.14 2.69 -13.77
N VAL A 18 1.22 3.55 -14.18
CA VAL A 18 -0.19 3.21 -14.39
C VAL A 18 -0.58 3.53 -15.84
N ALA A 19 -1.66 2.94 -16.33
CA ALA A 19 -2.08 3.17 -17.70
C ALA A 19 -2.89 4.46 -17.87
N ASN A 20 -3.59 4.91 -16.81
CA ASN A 20 -4.49 6.06 -16.88
C ASN A 20 -4.54 6.76 -15.54
N LEU A 21 -4.14 8.05 -15.50
CA LEU A 21 -4.10 8.82 -14.24
C LEU A 21 -5.48 9.03 -13.64
N GLU A 22 -6.50 9.34 -14.43
CA GLU A 22 -7.85 9.57 -13.90
C GLU A 22 -8.43 8.30 -13.27
N ARG A 23 -8.22 7.15 -13.89
CA ARG A 23 -8.62 5.87 -13.33
C ARG A 23 -7.88 5.58 -12.02
N ALA A 24 -6.59 5.82 -11.99
CA ALA A 24 -5.77 5.65 -10.78
C ALA A 24 -6.20 6.61 -9.67
N LEU A 25 -6.51 7.88 -10.00
CA LEU A 25 -6.98 8.87 -9.02
C LEU A 25 -8.35 8.54 -8.43
N LYS A 26 -9.25 7.95 -9.21
CA LYS A 26 -10.52 7.46 -8.67
C LYS A 26 -10.30 6.41 -7.58
N PHE A 27 -9.25 5.62 -7.70
CA PHE A 27 -8.88 4.64 -6.68
C PHE A 27 -8.10 5.29 -5.54
N TYR A 28 -6.96 5.89 -5.81
CA TYR A 28 -6.05 6.37 -4.75
C TYR A 28 -6.58 7.61 -4.03
N ARG A 29 -7.18 8.54 -4.74
CA ARG A 29 -7.75 9.75 -4.16
C ARG A 29 -9.17 9.53 -3.64
N ASP A 30 -10.06 9.06 -4.50
CA ASP A 30 -11.50 9.06 -4.19
C ASP A 30 -11.92 7.88 -3.31
N LEU A 31 -11.42 6.68 -3.57
CA LEU A 31 -11.72 5.50 -2.75
C LEU A 31 -10.83 5.42 -1.51
N MET A 32 -9.51 5.49 -1.70
CA MET A 32 -8.54 5.29 -0.63
C MET A 32 -8.35 6.51 0.27
N GLY A 33 -8.60 7.71 -0.25
CA GLY A 33 -8.59 8.93 0.54
C GLY A 33 -7.26 9.69 0.57
N PHE A 34 -6.29 9.33 -0.26
CA PHE A 34 -5.07 10.12 -0.39
C PHE A 34 -5.36 11.47 -1.05
N GLN A 35 -4.59 12.48 -0.72
CA GLN A 35 -4.73 13.81 -1.28
C GLN A 35 -3.61 14.10 -2.27
N VAL A 36 -3.94 14.73 -3.40
CA VAL A 36 -2.94 15.17 -4.37
C VAL A 36 -2.13 16.31 -3.75
N THR A 37 -0.81 16.14 -3.71
CA THR A 37 0.13 17.15 -3.20
C THR A 37 0.87 17.88 -4.30
N ALA A 38 1.09 17.24 -5.45
CA ALA A 38 1.82 17.83 -6.56
C ALA A 38 1.49 17.13 -7.88
N ARG A 39 1.74 17.84 -8.96
CA ARG A 39 1.72 17.28 -10.32
C ARG A 39 3.02 17.63 -11.02
N PHE A 40 3.52 16.73 -11.85
CA PHE A 40 4.66 16.96 -12.71
C PHE A 40 4.20 16.80 -14.16
N GLY A 41 4.03 17.95 -14.85
CA GLY A 41 3.40 17.95 -16.17
C GLY A 41 1.98 17.36 -16.14
N LYS A 42 1.60 16.71 -17.22
CA LYS A 42 0.31 16.03 -17.35
C LYS A 42 0.36 14.53 -17.06
N ASP A 43 1.57 13.97 -16.92
CA ASP A 43 1.80 12.53 -16.91
C ASP A 43 2.17 11.94 -15.54
N ALA A 44 2.32 12.79 -14.54
CA ALA A 44 2.62 12.33 -13.19
C ALA A 44 1.86 13.09 -12.11
N VAL A 45 1.50 12.39 -11.04
CA VAL A 45 0.81 12.95 -9.87
C VAL A 45 1.34 12.33 -8.61
N PHE A 46 1.39 13.12 -7.55
CA PHE A 46 1.88 12.70 -6.23
C PHE A 46 0.79 12.89 -5.21
N LEU A 47 0.62 11.90 -4.32
CA LEU A 47 -0.41 11.89 -3.30
C LEU A 47 0.17 11.57 -1.94
N SER A 48 -0.46 12.09 -0.90
CA SER A 48 -0.05 11.90 0.48
C SER A 48 -1.25 11.77 1.41
N SER A 49 -0.99 11.24 2.58
CA SER A 49 -1.85 11.42 3.76
C SER A 49 -1.09 12.30 4.76
N GLY A 50 -1.71 13.39 5.23
CA GLY A 50 -1.06 14.33 6.15
C GLY A 50 -0.04 15.24 5.46
N ASN A 51 1.02 15.61 6.17
CA ASN A 51 1.95 16.67 5.77
C ASN A 51 3.23 16.17 5.07
N TYR A 52 3.29 14.93 4.69
CA TYR A 52 4.44 14.40 3.94
C TYR A 52 4.32 14.76 2.46
N HIS A 53 5.44 14.98 1.76
CA HIS A 53 5.42 15.40 0.36
C HIS A 53 4.70 14.40 -0.55
N HIS A 54 4.90 13.09 -0.38
CA HIS A 54 4.10 12.06 -1.04
C HIS A 54 4.40 10.67 -0.47
N HIS A 55 3.37 9.84 -0.41
CA HIS A 55 3.48 8.40 -0.13
C HIS A 55 3.27 7.59 -1.40
N ILE A 56 2.53 8.11 -2.37
CA ILE A 56 2.22 7.47 -3.65
C ILE A 56 2.63 8.43 -4.77
N GLY A 57 3.45 7.94 -5.70
CA GLY A 57 3.68 8.57 -6.98
C GLY A 57 3.04 7.74 -8.09
N LEU A 58 2.42 8.40 -9.06
CA LEU A 58 1.79 7.75 -10.22
C LEU A 58 2.28 8.43 -11.48
N ASN A 59 2.60 7.63 -12.50
CA ASN A 59 2.96 8.16 -13.82
C ASN A 59 2.40 7.28 -14.94
N THR A 60 2.28 7.86 -16.13
CA THR A 60 1.84 7.18 -17.35
C THR A 60 2.96 7.11 -18.41
N TRP A 61 4.20 7.05 -17.97
CA TRP A 61 5.36 7.10 -18.87
C TRP A 61 5.51 5.88 -19.77
N ALA A 62 4.87 4.77 -19.44
CA ALA A 62 4.83 3.59 -20.32
C ALA A 62 3.75 3.68 -21.42
N GLY A 63 2.90 4.72 -21.38
CA GLY A 63 1.86 5.00 -22.37
C GLY A 63 0.48 4.45 -22.00
N GLU A 64 -0.55 4.93 -22.71
CA GLU A 64 -1.95 4.58 -22.44
C GLU A 64 -2.30 3.12 -22.71
N ASN A 65 -1.51 2.46 -23.55
CA ASN A 65 -1.70 1.04 -23.89
C ASN A 65 -0.84 0.10 -23.02
N ALA A 66 -0.21 0.62 -21.96
CA ALA A 66 0.54 -0.19 -21.03
C ALA A 66 -0.38 -1.23 -20.35
N THR A 67 0.13 -2.45 -20.24
CA THR A 67 -0.59 -3.57 -19.63
C THR A 67 -0.06 -3.87 -18.24
N PRO A 68 -0.86 -4.50 -17.36
CA PRO A 68 -0.38 -4.94 -16.06
C PRO A 68 0.86 -5.82 -16.17
N ALA A 69 1.75 -5.75 -15.18
CA ALA A 69 2.91 -6.63 -15.11
C ALA A 69 2.46 -8.09 -15.10
N PRO A 70 3.08 -8.95 -15.93
CA PRO A 70 2.67 -10.35 -16.00
C PRO A 70 3.01 -11.09 -14.71
N GLN A 71 2.19 -12.10 -14.40
CA GLN A 71 2.47 -13.00 -13.26
C GLN A 71 3.68 -13.88 -13.54
N GLY A 72 4.31 -14.38 -12.47
CA GLY A 72 5.46 -15.28 -12.60
C GLY A 72 6.79 -14.59 -12.85
N HIS A 73 6.84 -13.28 -12.75
CA HIS A 73 8.06 -12.48 -12.84
C HIS A 73 8.49 -12.00 -11.46
N THR A 74 9.79 -11.85 -11.28
CA THR A 74 10.33 -11.22 -10.06
C THR A 74 9.97 -9.74 -10.03
N GLY A 75 10.00 -9.14 -8.86
CA GLY A 75 9.70 -7.74 -8.62
C GLY A 75 8.83 -7.58 -7.39
N LEU A 76 8.06 -6.52 -7.36
CA LEU A 76 7.20 -6.20 -6.23
C LEU A 76 6.02 -7.17 -6.16
N TYR A 77 5.90 -7.92 -5.06
CA TYR A 77 4.73 -8.75 -4.80
C TYR A 77 3.53 -7.89 -4.38
N HIS A 78 3.75 -7.03 -3.39
CA HIS A 78 2.79 -6.00 -2.98
C HIS A 78 3.53 -4.87 -2.27
N TYR A 79 2.87 -3.74 -2.12
CA TYR A 79 3.24 -2.75 -1.14
C TYR A 79 2.15 -2.67 -0.07
N ALA A 80 2.49 -2.10 1.08
CA ALA A 80 1.57 -2.11 2.21
C ALA A 80 1.32 -0.70 2.73
N ILE A 81 0.07 -0.46 3.15
CA ILE A 81 -0.37 0.77 3.80
C ILE A 81 -0.65 0.43 5.26
N LEU A 82 0.12 1.04 6.14
CA LEU A 82 -0.01 0.85 7.59
C LEU A 82 -1.00 1.85 8.17
N TYR A 83 -2.11 1.36 8.69
CA TYR A 83 -3.10 2.15 9.40
C TYR A 83 -2.71 2.25 10.88
N PRO A 84 -2.97 3.40 11.53
CA PRO A 84 -2.55 3.58 12.92
C PRO A 84 -3.32 2.71 13.92
N SER A 85 -4.49 2.19 13.53
CA SER A 85 -5.33 1.37 14.42
C SER A 85 -6.20 0.39 13.62
N ARG A 86 -6.73 -0.61 14.33
CA ARG A 86 -7.73 -1.53 13.77
C ARG A 86 -8.98 -0.79 13.30
N GLU A 87 -9.37 0.25 14.04
CA GLU A 87 -10.55 1.07 13.69
C GLU A 87 -10.36 1.82 12.37
N ASP A 88 -9.17 2.38 12.14
CA ASP A 88 -8.88 3.08 10.88
C ASP A 88 -8.83 2.10 9.71
N LEU A 89 -8.26 0.92 9.90
CA LEU A 89 -8.32 -0.14 8.88
C LEU A 89 -9.77 -0.54 8.61
N ALA A 90 -10.60 -0.69 9.64
CA ALA A 90 -12.01 -1.05 9.47
C ALA A 90 -12.79 0.02 8.70
N LYS A 91 -12.49 1.31 8.92
CA LYS A 91 -13.10 2.40 8.13
C LYS A 91 -12.72 2.32 6.66
N ALA A 92 -11.46 2.06 6.35
CA ALA A 92 -11.00 1.87 4.98
C ALA A 92 -11.67 0.64 4.34
N PHE A 93 -11.71 -0.48 5.04
CA PHE A 93 -12.39 -1.69 4.60
C PHE A 93 -13.88 -1.43 4.29
N LYS A 94 -14.58 -0.72 5.17
CA LYS A 94 -15.98 -0.38 4.98
C LYS A 94 -16.21 0.41 3.69
N ARG A 95 -15.38 1.40 3.40
CA ARG A 95 -15.45 2.18 2.16
C ARG A 95 -15.28 1.29 0.92
N ILE A 96 -14.30 0.39 0.95
CA ILE A 96 -14.02 -0.55 -0.14
C ILE A 96 -15.21 -1.49 -0.35
N TRP A 97 -15.76 -2.02 0.74
CA TRP A 97 -16.92 -2.90 0.72
C TRP A 97 -18.15 -2.21 0.17
N GLU A 98 -18.47 -1.02 0.66
CA GLU A 98 -19.62 -0.23 0.21
C GLU A 98 -19.52 0.21 -1.25
N ALA A 99 -18.30 0.39 -1.76
CA ALA A 99 -18.05 0.69 -3.16
C ALA A 99 -18.12 -0.55 -4.08
N ASN A 100 -18.39 -1.73 -3.53
CA ASN A 100 -18.34 -3.01 -4.25
C ASN A 100 -16.99 -3.24 -4.95
N TYR A 101 -15.90 -2.73 -4.37
CA TYR A 101 -14.57 -2.92 -4.93
C TYR A 101 -14.04 -4.31 -4.55
N PRO A 102 -13.44 -5.06 -5.48
CA PRO A 102 -13.00 -6.43 -5.21
C PRO A 102 -12.00 -6.53 -4.06
N ILE A 103 -12.21 -7.49 -3.17
CA ILE A 103 -11.31 -7.83 -2.08
C ILE A 103 -10.66 -9.17 -2.43
N GLU A 104 -9.33 -9.20 -2.44
CA GLU A 104 -8.55 -10.39 -2.81
C GLU A 104 -8.42 -11.38 -1.64
N GLY A 105 -8.44 -10.89 -0.41
CA GLY A 105 -8.33 -11.72 0.77
C GLY A 105 -8.13 -10.93 2.04
N ALA A 106 -8.05 -11.65 3.16
CA ALA A 106 -7.73 -11.11 4.47
C ALA A 106 -6.93 -12.15 5.24
N SER A 107 -6.09 -11.68 6.16
CA SER A 107 -5.20 -12.57 6.92
C SER A 107 -4.88 -12.00 8.29
N ASP A 108 -4.68 -12.89 9.25
CA ASP A 108 -4.07 -12.57 10.54
C ASP A 108 -2.67 -13.17 10.52
N HIS A 109 -1.65 -12.30 10.49
CA HIS A 109 -0.24 -12.71 10.43
C HIS A 109 0.40 -12.86 11.81
N GLY A 110 -0.39 -12.85 12.88
CA GLY A 110 0.12 -12.91 14.24
C GLY A 110 0.61 -11.55 14.75
N VAL A 111 1.41 -10.86 13.99
CA VAL A 111 1.92 -9.51 14.31
C VAL A 111 0.99 -8.40 13.82
N SER A 112 0.14 -8.70 12.83
CA SER A 112 -0.75 -7.73 12.17
C SER A 112 -2.00 -8.44 11.63
N GLU A 113 -3.05 -7.65 11.38
CA GLU A 113 -4.21 -8.09 10.58
C GLU A 113 -4.25 -7.29 9.28
N SER A 114 -4.58 -7.97 8.19
CA SER A 114 -4.44 -7.43 6.83
C SER A 114 -5.66 -7.71 5.97
N VAL A 115 -5.92 -6.79 5.04
CA VAL A 115 -6.85 -6.96 3.92
C VAL A 115 -6.08 -6.70 2.63
N TYR A 116 -6.30 -7.51 1.62
CA TYR A 116 -5.60 -7.41 0.33
C TYR A 116 -6.56 -6.98 -0.77
N ILE A 117 -6.15 -5.96 -1.53
CA ILE A 117 -6.88 -5.49 -2.71
C ILE A 117 -5.88 -5.26 -3.85
N LYS A 118 -6.38 -5.08 -5.06
CA LYS A 118 -5.56 -4.65 -6.20
C LYS A 118 -5.98 -3.26 -6.65
N ASP A 119 -5.03 -2.46 -7.08
CA ASP A 119 -5.36 -1.22 -7.75
C ASP A 119 -5.88 -1.49 -9.18
N PRO A 120 -6.36 -0.47 -9.92
CA PRO A 120 -6.89 -0.67 -11.28
C PRO A 120 -5.89 -1.25 -12.28
N ASP A 121 -4.60 -1.16 -12.02
CA ASP A 121 -3.54 -1.70 -12.86
C ASP A 121 -3.04 -3.07 -12.41
N GLY A 122 -3.69 -3.67 -11.41
CA GLY A 122 -3.36 -5.00 -10.90
C GLY A 122 -2.27 -5.03 -9.84
N ASN A 123 -1.81 -3.89 -9.34
CA ASN A 123 -0.84 -3.85 -8.25
C ASN A 123 -1.49 -4.28 -6.94
N MET A 124 -0.92 -5.31 -6.30
CA MET A 124 -1.41 -5.81 -5.02
C MET A 124 -1.06 -4.83 -3.90
N ILE A 125 -2.03 -4.59 -3.03
CA ILE A 125 -1.88 -3.70 -1.88
C ILE A 125 -2.35 -4.45 -0.63
N GLU A 126 -1.50 -4.45 0.39
CA GLU A 126 -1.86 -4.90 1.73
C GLU A 126 -2.28 -3.70 2.58
N LEU A 127 -3.49 -3.72 3.08
CA LEU A 127 -3.99 -2.74 4.05
C LEU A 127 -3.92 -3.40 5.41
N TYR A 128 -3.15 -2.84 6.35
CA TYR A 128 -2.93 -3.53 7.62
C TYR A 128 -2.77 -2.57 8.79
N TYR A 129 -2.89 -3.11 9.98
CA TYR A 129 -2.47 -2.45 11.21
C TYR A 129 -1.62 -3.43 12.03
N ASP A 130 -0.73 -2.89 12.84
CA ASP A 130 0.11 -3.68 13.74
C ASP A 130 -0.62 -3.94 15.06
N LYS A 131 -0.59 -5.20 15.51
CA LYS A 131 -0.96 -5.53 16.89
C LYS A 131 0.07 -4.93 17.84
N LEU A 132 -0.30 -4.80 19.10
CA LEU A 132 0.65 -4.37 20.13
C LEU A 132 1.85 -5.32 20.17
N VAL A 133 3.04 -4.77 20.35
CA VAL A 133 4.30 -5.55 20.35
C VAL A 133 4.24 -6.71 21.35
N GLU A 134 3.56 -6.53 22.49
CA GLU A 134 3.38 -7.54 23.52
C GLU A 134 2.56 -8.74 23.05
N GLN A 135 1.78 -8.57 21.98
CA GLN A 135 0.95 -9.63 21.39
C GLN A 135 1.64 -10.38 20.25
N TRP A 136 2.81 -9.92 19.83
CA TRP A 136 3.52 -10.54 18.70
C TRP A 136 4.03 -11.92 19.11
N PRO A 137 3.66 -12.98 18.37
CA PRO A 137 4.08 -14.34 18.72
C PRO A 137 5.59 -14.50 18.52
N ARG A 138 6.21 -15.22 19.45
CA ARG A 138 7.65 -15.52 19.44
C ARG A 138 7.87 -16.98 19.73
N ASP A 139 8.93 -17.55 19.14
CA ASP A 139 9.39 -18.88 19.43
C ASP A 139 10.18 -18.93 20.77
N GLU A 140 10.66 -20.13 21.12
CA GLU A 140 11.42 -20.36 22.36
C GLU A 140 12.74 -19.57 22.40
N ASP A 141 13.29 -19.22 21.24
CA ASP A 141 14.52 -18.44 21.10
C ASP A 141 14.26 -16.93 21.04
N GLY A 142 13.00 -16.48 21.10
CA GLY A 142 12.60 -15.09 21.06
C GLY A 142 12.44 -14.49 19.66
N ASN A 143 12.55 -15.30 18.61
CA ASN A 143 12.33 -14.85 17.24
C ASN A 143 10.85 -14.65 16.95
N LEU A 144 10.52 -13.66 16.10
CA LEU A 144 9.14 -13.45 15.69
C LEU A 144 8.61 -14.63 14.86
N ILE A 145 7.37 -15.01 15.14
CA ILE A 145 6.65 -15.98 14.32
C ILE A 145 5.67 -15.21 13.43
N MET A 146 5.82 -15.36 12.12
CA MET A 146 4.90 -14.81 11.12
C MET A 146 4.05 -15.94 10.54
N VAL A 147 2.75 -15.72 10.44
CA VAL A 147 1.81 -16.71 9.88
C VAL A 147 1.06 -16.16 8.67
#